data_b74843d92d0c6e4e311460bdbb6fc516
#
_entry.id   b74843d92d0c6e4e311460bdbb6fc516
#
_cell.length_a   1.000
_cell.length_b   1.000
_cell.length_c   1.000
_cell.angle_alpha   90.00
_cell.angle_beta   90.00
_cell.angle_gamma   90.00
#
_symmetry.space_group_name_H-M   'P 1'
#
loop_
_entity.id
_entity.type
_entity.pdbx_description
1 polymer ?
#
loop_
_entity_poly.entity_id
_entity_poly.type
_entity_poly.pdbx_seq_one_letter_code
_entity_poly.pdbx_strand_id
1 'polypeptide(L)'
;MAEKRNYHAEVVVIGGGLAGMVTALELLDAGKRVVVVDAAERDRFGGLALWSFGGMFFVDSPEQRKSGIKDSVELAMRDWVRYGELDPN
;
A
#
# COMPACT_ATOMS: atom_id res chain seq x y z
N MET A 1 -30.80 -3.24 15.91
CA MET A 1 -29.55 -3.42 16.67
C MET A 1 -28.54 -4.19 15.85
N ALA A 2 -27.31 -3.73 15.83
CA ALA A 2 -26.25 -4.48 15.16
C ALA A 2 -25.97 -5.79 15.89
N GLU A 3 -25.87 -6.87 15.15
CA GLU A 3 -25.53 -8.18 15.68
C GLU A 3 -24.08 -8.17 16.19
N LYS A 4 -23.86 -8.59 17.42
CA LYS A 4 -22.54 -8.66 18.03
C LYS A 4 -21.81 -9.88 17.49
N ARG A 5 -20.72 -9.66 16.74
CA ARG A 5 -19.86 -10.72 16.20
C ARG A 5 -18.51 -10.69 16.87
N ASN A 6 -18.01 -11.84 17.23
CA ASN A 6 -16.67 -12.00 17.79
C ASN A 6 -15.74 -12.64 16.76
N TYR A 7 -14.58 -12.03 16.58
CA TYR A 7 -13.53 -12.52 15.69
C TYR A 7 -12.27 -12.81 16.50
N HIS A 8 -11.55 -13.83 16.10
CA HIS A 8 -10.29 -14.20 16.73
C HIS A 8 -9.16 -14.07 15.71
N ALA A 9 -8.21 -13.21 16.00
CA ALA A 9 -7.05 -12.97 15.15
C ALA A 9 -5.80 -12.75 16.02
N GLU A 10 -4.65 -13.02 15.44
CA GLU A 10 -3.36 -12.69 16.06
C GLU A 10 -3.00 -11.23 15.82
N VAL A 11 -3.44 -10.68 14.68
CA VAL A 11 -3.19 -9.28 14.29
C VAL A 11 -4.48 -8.67 13.78
N VAL A 12 -4.75 -7.46 14.23
CA VAL A 12 -5.83 -6.62 13.70
C VAL A 12 -5.19 -5.49 12.91
N VAL A 13 -5.57 -5.37 11.64
CA VAL A 13 -5.16 -4.27 10.76
C VAL A 13 -6.29 -3.25 10.71
N ILE A 14 -6.03 -2.04 11.13
CA ILE A 14 -7.00 -0.95 11.13
C ILE A 14 -6.78 -0.11 9.86
N GLY A 15 -7.72 -0.20 8.96
CA GLY A 15 -7.68 0.47 7.67
C GLY A 15 -7.43 -0.49 6.51
N GLY A 16 -8.40 -0.59 5.60
CA GLY A 16 -8.38 -1.47 4.42
C GLY A 16 -7.99 -0.77 3.13
N GLY A 17 -7.16 0.27 3.21
CA GLY A 17 -6.52 0.88 2.05
C GLY A 17 -5.34 0.05 1.54
N LEU A 18 -4.54 0.59 0.63
CA LEU A 18 -3.40 -0.13 0.05
C LEU A 18 -2.41 -0.60 1.12
N ALA A 19 -2.04 0.28 2.06
CA ALA A 19 -1.09 -0.06 3.11
C ALA A 19 -1.62 -1.19 4.01
N GLY A 20 -2.88 -1.11 4.43
CA GLY A 20 -3.50 -2.14 5.26
C GLY A 20 -3.63 -3.48 4.54
N MET A 21 -3.98 -3.47 3.26
CA MET A 21 -4.12 -4.69 2.47
C MET A 21 -2.77 -5.37 2.22
N VAL A 22 -1.72 -4.61 1.92
CA VAL A 22 -0.36 -5.15 1.77
C VAL A 22 0.14 -5.72 3.09
N THR A 23 -0.08 -5.02 4.19
CA THR A 23 0.25 -5.51 5.54
C THR A 23 -0.46 -6.83 5.83
N ALA A 24 -1.76 -6.92 5.53
CA ALA A 24 -2.54 -8.14 5.74
C ALA A 24 -2.00 -9.30 4.88
N LEU A 25 -1.65 -9.06 3.63
CA LEU A 25 -1.07 -10.08 2.75
C LEU A 25 0.26 -10.61 3.28
N GLU A 26 1.15 -9.72 3.71
CA GLU A 26 2.44 -10.12 4.29
C GLU A 26 2.26 -10.96 5.57
N LEU A 27 1.30 -10.59 6.41
CA LEU A 27 0.99 -11.33 7.63
C LEU A 27 0.39 -12.71 7.32
N LEU A 28 -0.48 -12.80 6.32
CA LEU A 28 -1.05 -14.07 5.87
C LEU A 28 0.03 -15.00 5.31
N ASP A 29 0.96 -14.46 4.52
CA ASP A 29 2.10 -15.22 4.00
C ASP A 29 3.02 -15.72 5.13
N ALA A 30 3.08 -14.99 6.23
CA ALA A 30 3.78 -15.43 7.46
C ALA A 30 2.97 -16.39 8.33
N GLY A 31 1.82 -16.85 7.86
CA GLY A 31 0.97 -17.82 8.56
C GLY A 31 0.17 -17.23 9.72
N LYS A 32 0.00 -15.93 9.77
CA LYS A 32 -0.76 -15.28 10.83
C LYS A 32 -2.25 -15.21 10.49
N ARG A 33 -3.07 -15.24 11.53
CA ARG A 33 -4.52 -14.97 11.41
C ARG A 33 -4.74 -13.47 11.53
N VAL A 34 -5.39 -12.89 10.53
CA VAL A 34 -5.52 -11.43 10.40
C VAL A 34 -7.00 -11.05 10.27
N VAL A 35 -7.39 -10.01 10.97
CA VAL A 35 -8.66 -9.31 10.77
C VAL A 35 -8.34 -7.90 10.31
N VAL A 36 -8.98 -7.49 9.23
CA VAL A 36 -8.91 -6.10 8.74
C VAL A 36 -10.22 -5.42 9.10
N VAL A 37 -10.13 -4.27 9.73
CA VAL A 37 -11.29 -3.43 10.05
C VAL A 37 -11.18 -2.09 9.33
N ASP A 38 -12.30 -1.59 8.86
CA ASP A 38 -12.36 -0.33 8.13
C ASP A 38 -13.66 0.41 8.49
N ALA A 39 -13.60 1.72 8.50
CA ALA A 39 -14.76 2.56 8.75
C ALA A 39 -15.72 2.64 7.56
N ALA A 40 -15.26 2.26 6.38
CA ALA A 40 -16.04 2.33 5.15
C ALA A 40 -17.07 1.21 5.06
N GLU A 41 -18.17 1.49 4.37
CA GLU A 41 -19.14 0.48 3.97
C GLU A 41 -18.47 -0.53 3.02
N ARG A 42 -19.07 -1.73 2.94
CA ARG A 42 -18.52 -2.84 2.15
C ARG A 42 -18.28 -2.50 0.68
N ASP A 43 -19.16 -1.70 0.09
CA ASP A 43 -19.08 -1.26 -1.30
C ASP A 43 -18.07 -0.14 -1.52
N ARG A 44 -17.53 0.43 -0.45
CA ARG A 44 -16.52 1.52 -0.46
C ARG A 44 -15.21 1.12 0.19
N PHE A 45 -15.03 -0.15 0.43
CA PHE A 45 -13.79 -0.68 1.00
C PHE A 45 -12.63 -0.55 0.00
N GLY A 46 -11.47 -0.08 0.46
CA GLY A 46 -10.28 0.07 -0.40
C GLY A 46 -9.53 1.39 -0.24
N GLY A 47 -10.07 2.30 0.57
CA GLY A 47 -9.43 3.58 0.87
C GLY A 47 -9.41 4.53 -0.34
N LEU A 48 -8.46 5.44 -0.34
CA LEU A 48 -8.31 6.46 -1.39
C LEU A 48 -8.00 5.87 -2.78
N ALA A 49 -7.47 4.66 -2.83
CA ALA A 49 -7.18 3.99 -4.10
C ALA A 49 -8.41 3.79 -4.98
N LEU A 50 -9.62 3.68 -4.38
CA LEU A 50 -10.89 3.59 -5.12
C LEU A 50 -11.17 4.83 -5.98
N TRP A 51 -10.64 5.98 -5.58
CA TRP A 51 -10.85 7.26 -6.24
C TRP A 51 -9.72 7.62 -7.19
N SER A 52 -8.73 6.74 -7.31
CA SER A 52 -7.59 6.89 -8.19
C SER A 52 -7.85 6.23 -9.55
N PHE A 53 -7.07 6.61 -10.56
CA PHE A 53 -7.13 6.00 -11.88
C PHE A 53 -6.38 4.66 -11.98
N GLY A 54 -5.74 4.21 -10.89
CA GLY A 54 -5.04 2.93 -10.85
C GLY A 54 -3.65 2.91 -11.48
N GLY A 55 -3.06 4.07 -11.70
CA GLY A 55 -1.70 4.16 -12.23
C GLY A 55 -0.64 3.81 -11.20
N MET A 56 0.42 3.18 -11.66
CA MET A 56 1.61 2.90 -10.86
C MET A 56 2.84 3.45 -11.56
N PHE A 57 3.79 3.93 -10.77
CA PHE A 57 5.07 4.42 -11.27
C PHE A 57 6.17 3.43 -10.90
N PHE A 58 6.93 3.03 -11.90
CA PHE A 58 8.05 2.12 -11.71
C PHE A 58 9.37 2.80 -12.08
N VAL A 59 10.42 2.39 -11.39
CA VAL A 59 11.78 2.87 -11.63
C VAL A 59 12.46 1.97 -12.66
N ASP A 60 13.09 2.57 -13.66
CA ASP A 60 13.86 1.88 -14.69
C ASP A 60 13.07 0.75 -15.38
N SER A 61 11.85 1.09 -15.78
CA SER A 61 10.96 0.14 -16.45
C SER A 61 11.39 -0.15 -17.89
N PRO A 62 10.95 -1.31 -18.45
CA PRO A 62 11.20 -1.61 -19.87
C PRO A 62 10.67 -0.53 -20.82
N GLU A 63 9.55 0.08 -20.49
CA GLU A 63 8.94 1.16 -21.28
C GLU A 63 9.80 2.42 -21.27
N GLN A 64 10.34 2.78 -20.11
CA GLN A 64 11.29 3.89 -19.99
C GLN A 64 12.53 3.64 -20.86
N ARG A 65 13.10 2.45 -20.80
CA ARG A 65 14.28 2.07 -21.60
C ARG A 65 14.00 2.15 -23.09
N LYS A 66 12.85 1.64 -23.55
CA LYS A 66 12.43 1.74 -24.98
C LYS A 66 12.28 3.18 -25.43
N SER A 67 11.83 4.07 -24.56
CA SER A 67 11.65 5.49 -24.85
C SER A 67 12.92 6.32 -24.68
N GLY A 68 14.06 5.69 -24.36
CA GLY A 68 15.32 6.39 -24.13
C GLY A 68 15.40 7.16 -22.83
N ILE A 69 14.48 6.92 -21.90
CA ILE A 69 14.47 7.55 -20.58
C ILE A 69 15.45 6.81 -19.69
N LYS A 70 16.45 7.54 -19.21
CA LYS A 70 17.42 7.00 -18.25
C LYS A 70 16.94 7.18 -16.84
N ASP A 71 16.76 6.07 -16.13
CA ASP A 71 16.36 6.05 -14.74
C ASP A 71 17.18 5.00 -13.99
N SER A 72 17.18 5.07 -12.66
CA SER A 72 17.85 4.09 -11.79
C SER A 72 17.28 4.15 -10.38
N VAL A 73 17.48 3.09 -9.62
CA VAL A 73 17.11 3.05 -8.21
C VAL A 73 17.85 4.13 -7.43
N GLU A 74 19.12 4.35 -7.72
CA GLU A 74 19.96 5.37 -7.06
C GLU A 74 19.42 6.78 -7.32
N LEU A 75 19.02 7.06 -8.56
CA LEU A 75 18.43 8.35 -8.93
C LEU A 75 17.07 8.54 -8.21
N ALA A 76 16.22 7.53 -8.26
CA ALA A 76 14.90 7.57 -7.61
C ALA A 76 15.03 7.79 -6.10
N MET A 77 15.94 7.10 -5.44
CA MET A 77 16.18 7.26 -4.00
C MET A 77 16.71 8.65 -3.65
N ARG A 78 17.64 9.16 -4.44
CA ARG A 78 18.16 10.52 -4.26
C ARG A 78 17.06 11.56 -4.38
N ASP A 79 16.21 11.44 -5.41
CA ASP A 79 15.10 12.34 -5.64
C ASP A 79 14.06 12.24 -4.52
N TRP A 80 13.76 11.01 -4.09
CA TRP A 80 12.84 10.76 -2.99
C TRP A 80 13.27 11.45 -1.70
N VAL A 81 14.53 11.26 -1.32
CA VAL A 81 15.11 11.87 -0.11
C VAL A 81 15.11 13.39 -0.22
N ARG A 82 15.53 13.91 -1.37
CA ARG A 82 15.65 15.36 -1.62
C ARG A 82 14.28 16.05 -1.59
N TYR A 83 13.33 15.56 -2.38
CA TYR A 83 12.00 16.17 -2.47
C TYR A 83 11.14 15.90 -1.24
N GLY A 84 11.35 14.78 -0.57
CA GLY A 84 10.68 14.45 0.68
C GLY A 84 11.27 15.10 1.91
N GLU A 85 12.40 15.83 1.76
CA GLU A 85 13.12 16.42 2.89
C GLU A 85 13.42 15.40 4.00
N LEU A 86 13.79 14.18 3.57
CA LEU A 86 14.01 13.05 4.48
C LEU A 86 15.45 12.95 4.96
N ASP A 87 16.33 13.82 4.51
CA ASP A 87 17.73 13.83 4.94
C ASP A 87 17.81 14.27 6.39
N PRO A 88 18.38 13.44 7.29
CA PRO A 88 18.50 13.78 8.70
C PRO A 88 19.51 14.90 9.01
N ASN A 89 20.28 15.34 8.03
CA ASN A 89 21.22 16.46 8.15
C ASN A 89 20.56 17.74 7.63
#